data_86cb8c21184eca53995450a516b7d277
#
_entry.id   86cb8c21184eca53995450a516b7d277
#
_cell.length_a   1.000
_cell.length_b   1.000
_cell.length_c   1.000
_cell.angle_alpha   90.00
_cell.angle_beta   90.00
_cell.angle_gamma   90.00
#
_symmetry.space_group_name_H-M   'P 1'
#
loop_
_entity.id
_entity.type
_entity.pdbx_description
1 polymer ?
#
loop_
_entity_poly.entity_id
_entity_poly.type
_entity_poly.pdbx_seq_one_letter_code
_entity_poly.pdbx_strand_id
1 'polypeptide(L)'
;MCIRYFNRGIKVIIAAAGMAAALPGVIAANTTLPVIGVPVKGSVLDGVDALYSIIQMPPGIPVATVAINGAMNAAILAIQMLALSDEKLAEAFAAYKEGLKKKIVKANEELKEVKFEYKTN
;
A
#
# COMPACT_ATOMS: atom_id res chain seq x y z
N MET A 1 -0.80 -8.25 -24.77
CA MET A 1 -0.23 -7.11 -24.03
C MET A 1 0.44 -7.51 -22.70
N CYS A 2 0.02 -8.59 -22.06
CA CYS A 2 0.58 -9.10 -20.78
C CYS A 2 2.07 -9.48 -20.76
N ILE A 3 2.60 -10.02 -21.84
CA ILE A 3 3.96 -10.62 -21.90
C ILE A 3 5.07 -9.57 -21.84
N ARG A 4 4.79 -8.31 -22.19
CA ARG A 4 5.84 -7.26 -22.27
C ARG A 4 6.42 -6.83 -20.92
N TYR A 5 5.66 -6.93 -19.82
CA TYR A 5 6.13 -6.47 -18.50
C TYR A 5 7.05 -7.49 -17.84
N PHE A 6 6.76 -8.77 -17.98
CA PHE A 6 7.58 -9.84 -17.42
C PHE A 6 8.98 -9.86 -18.02
N ASN A 7 9.09 -9.66 -19.35
CA ASN A 7 10.37 -9.62 -20.06
C ASN A 7 11.25 -8.41 -19.71
N ARG A 8 10.71 -7.41 -18.98
CA ARG A 8 11.45 -6.23 -18.50
C ARG A 8 11.88 -6.34 -17.03
N GLY A 9 11.70 -7.49 -16.41
CA GLY A 9 12.06 -7.71 -15.00
C GLY A 9 11.08 -7.07 -13.99
N ILE A 10 9.92 -6.59 -14.44
CA ILE A 10 8.86 -6.08 -13.54
C ILE A 10 8.21 -7.27 -12.85
N LYS A 11 8.07 -7.21 -11.52
CA LYS A 11 7.51 -8.28 -10.70
C LYS A 11 6.22 -7.90 -9.98
N VAL A 12 5.98 -6.61 -9.76
CA VAL A 12 4.79 -6.05 -9.10
C VAL A 12 4.40 -4.75 -9.81
N ILE A 13 3.11 -4.47 -9.89
CA ILE A 13 2.60 -3.23 -10.46
C ILE A 13 1.79 -2.49 -9.40
N ILE A 14 2.10 -1.21 -9.20
CA ILE A 14 1.29 -0.30 -8.38
C ILE A 14 0.49 0.59 -9.33
N ALA A 15 -0.83 0.62 -9.18
CA ALA A 15 -1.73 1.40 -10.01
C ALA A 15 -2.60 2.31 -9.15
N ALA A 16 -2.50 3.62 -9.35
CA ALA A 16 -3.29 4.63 -8.66
C ALA A 16 -4.39 5.18 -9.55
N ALA A 17 -5.59 5.31 -9.03
CA ALA A 17 -6.72 5.86 -9.76
C ALA A 17 -7.75 6.50 -8.81
N GLY A 18 -8.37 7.57 -9.27
CA GLY A 18 -9.48 8.25 -8.61
C GLY A 18 -10.81 8.07 -9.32
N MET A 19 -11.87 8.63 -8.77
CA MET A 19 -13.23 8.56 -9.31
C MET A 19 -13.69 7.11 -9.52
N ALA A 20 -14.15 6.73 -10.72
CA ALA A 20 -14.54 5.35 -11.06
C ALA A 20 -13.36 4.36 -11.13
N ALA A 21 -12.14 4.80 -10.94
CA ALA A 21 -10.90 4.06 -10.64
C ALA A 21 -10.71 2.73 -11.38
N ALA A 22 -11.00 2.69 -12.69
CA ALA A 22 -10.97 1.47 -13.50
C ALA A 22 -9.54 0.94 -13.76
N LEU A 23 -8.52 1.79 -13.69
CA LEU A 23 -7.15 1.46 -14.11
C LEU A 23 -6.55 0.23 -13.42
N PRO A 24 -6.62 0.05 -12.08
CA PRO A 24 -6.05 -1.13 -11.43
C PRO A 24 -6.69 -2.43 -11.91
N GLY A 25 -8.01 -2.45 -12.04
CA GLY A 25 -8.75 -3.61 -12.54
C GLY A 25 -8.43 -3.96 -14.00
N VAL A 26 -8.32 -2.95 -14.87
CA VAL A 26 -7.92 -3.15 -16.28
C VAL A 26 -6.50 -3.71 -16.37
N ILE A 27 -5.59 -3.22 -15.56
CA ILE A 27 -4.21 -3.76 -15.51
C ILE A 27 -4.22 -5.21 -15.01
N ALA A 28 -4.93 -5.49 -13.91
CA ALA A 28 -5.01 -6.83 -13.33
C ALA A 28 -5.60 -7.85 -14.30
N ALA A 29 -6.61 -7.46 -15.09
CA ALA A 29 -7.20 -8.31 -16.12
C ALA A 29 -6.25 -8.62 -17.29
N ASN A 30 -5.18 -7.81 -17.46
CA ASN A 30 -4.25 -7.92 -18.58
C ASN A 30 -2.84 -8.34 -18.15
N THR A 31 -2.61 -8.79 -16.91
CA THR A 31 -1.31 -9.24 -16.43
C THR A 31 -1.46 -10.43 -15.49
N THR A 32 -0.41 -11.24 -15.40
CA THR A 32 -0.25 -12.28 -14.37
C THR A 32 0.56 -11.80 -13.17
N LEU A 33 1.07 -10.55 -13.21
CA LEU A 33 1.81 -9.96 -12.10
C LEU A 33 0.86 -9.50 -11.00
N PRO A 34 1.30 -9.51 -9.73
CA PRO A 34 0.56 -8.88 -8.63
C PRO A 34 0.29 -7.40 -8.92
N VAL A 35 -0.95 -6.97 -8.73
CA VAL A 35 -1.36 -5.57 -8.88
C VAL A 35 -1.81 -5.03 -7.53
N ILE A 36 -1.24 -3.89 -7.15
CA ILE A 36 -1.60 -3.14 -5.94
C ILE A 36 -2.35 -1.89 -6.38
N GLY A 37 -3.60 -1.75 -5.95
CA GLY A 37 -4.45 -0.60 -6.23
C GLY A 37 -4.35 0.47 -5.14
N VAL A 38 -4.17 1.71 -5.56
CA VAL A 38 -4.18 2.88 -4.67
C VAL A 38 -5.38 3.75 -5.02
N PRO A 39 -6.44 3.77 -4.19
CA PRO A 39 -7.53 4.72 -4.38
C PRO A 39 -7.02 6.15 -4.19
N VAL A 40 -7.36 7.05 -5.09
CA VAL A 40 -6.95 8.46 -5.00
C VAL A 40 -8.15 9.30 -4.61
N LYS A 41 -7.96 10.17 -3.62
CA LYS A 41 -8.98 11.13 -3.18
C LYS A 41 -9.41 12.02 -4.34
N GLY A 42 -10.70 12.05 -4.60
CA GLY A 42 -11.34 12.97 -5.53
C GLY A 42 -12.07 14.11 -4.81
N SER A 43 -12.57 15.08 -5.59
CA SER A 43 -13.23 16.28 -5.05
C SER A 43 -14.68 16.05 -4.60
N VAL A 44 -15.36 15.01 -5.08
CA VAL A 44 -16.80 14.82 -4.86
C VAL A 44 -17.09 13.86 -3.69
N LEU A 45 -16.49 12.67 -3.70
CA LEU A 45 -16.73 11.62 -2.70
C LEU A 45 -15.49 11.27 -1.87
N ASP A 46 -14.52 12.16 -1.80
CA ASP A 46 -13.30 12.03 -0.98
C ASP A 46 -12.51 10.73 -1.22
N GLY A 47 -12.71 10.06 -2.35
CA GLY A 47 -12.04 8.82 -2.74
C GLY A 47 -12.77 7.54 -2.33
N VAL A 48 -13.94 7.62 -1.69
CA VAL A 48 -14.75 6.45 -1.32
C VAL A 48 -15.25 5.72 -2.56
N ASP A 49 -15.61 6.46 -3.61
CA ASP A 49 -15.94 5.94 -4.93
C ASP A 49 -14.78 5.16 -5.56
N ALA A 50 -13.56 5.71 -5.49
CA ALA A 50 -12.35 5.06 -5.96
C ALA A 50 -12.04 3.78 -5.17
N LEU A 51 -12.17 3.83 -3.84
CA LEU A 51 -11.99 2.69 -2.97
C LEU A 51 -12.93 1.54 -3.37
N TYR A 52 -14.23 1.79 -3.44
CA TYR A 52 -15.20 0.75 -3.82
C TYR A 52 -14.97 0.22 -5.24
N SER A 53 -14.61 1.08 -6.19
CA SER A 53 -14.33 0.67 -7.57
C SER A 53 -13.12 -0.27 -7.67
N ILE A 54 -12.11 -0.08 -6.83
CA ILE A 54 -10.88 -0.88 -6.86
C ILE A 54 -11.03 -2.20 -6.10
N ILE A 55 -11.72 -2.21 -4.94
CA ILE A 55 -11.82 -3.41 -4.10
C ILE A 55 -12.83 -4.44 -4.63
N GLN A 56 -13.86 -4.00 -5.37
CA GLN A 56 -14.94 -4.89 -5.87
C GLN A 56 -14.54 -5.55 -7.19
N MET A 57 -13.53 -6.42 -7.14
CA MET A 57 -13.04 -7.16 -8.30
C MET A 57 -13.76 -8.51 -8.46
N PRO A 58 -14.01 -8.95 -9.73
CA PRO A 58 -14.60 -10.25 -9.97
C PRO A 58 -13.65 -11.39 -9.60
N PRO A 59 -14.17 -12.60 -9.31
CA PRO A 59 -13.36 -13.78 -9.08
C PRO A 59 -12.35 -14.03 -10.21
N GLY A 60 -11.10 -14.31 -9.85
CA GLY A 60 -10.01 -14.57 -10.80
C GLY A 60 -9.17 -13.34 -11.19
N ILE A 61 -9.58 -12.12 -10.84
CA ILE A 61 -8.85 -10.89 -11.16
C ILE A 61 -8.64 -10.07 -9.86
N PRO A 62 -7.77 -10.52 -8.95
CA PRO A 62 -7.55 -9.82 -7.68
C PRO A 62 -6.74 -8.54 -7.85
N VAL A 63 -7.08 -7.52 -7.06
CA VAL A 63 -6.28 -6.30 -6.85
C VAL A 63 -6.07 -6.10 -5.35
N ALA A 64 -4.82 -6.13 -4.91
CA ALA A 64 -4.48 -5.84 -3.52
C ALA A 64 -4.62 -4.33 -3.26
N THR A 65 -5.64 -3.92 -2.49
CA THR A 65 -5.98 -2.51 -2.32
C THR A 65 -5.49 -1.98 -0.99
N VAL A 66 -4.82 -0.83 -1.01
CA VAL A 66 -4.39 -0.07 0.17
C VAL A 66 -5.36 1.06 0.48
N ALA A 67 -5.12 1.80 1.55
CA ALA A 67 -5.96 2.93 1.94
C ALA A 67 -5.99 4.05 0.88
N ILE A 68 -7.01 4.92 0.93
CA ILE A 68 -7.11 6.12 0.10
C ILE A 68 -5.84 6.96 0.28
N ASN A 69 -5.21 7.35 -0.82
CA ASN A 69 -3.91 8.03 -0.87
C ASN A 69 -2.74 7.25 -0.23
N GLY A 70 -2.90 5.95 -0.02
CA GLY A 70 -1.95 5.08 0.69
C GLY A 70 -0.74 4.64 -0.16
N ALA A 71 -0.17 5.51 -0.98
CA ALA A 71 0.93 5.18 -1.88
C ALA A 71 2.17 4.60 -1.16
N MET A 72 2.47 5.09 0.03
CA MET A 72 3.57 4.56 0.85
C MET A 72 3.33 3.10 1.23
N ASN A 73 2.13 2.75 1.68
CA ASN A 73 1.79 1.36 2.02
C ASN A 73 1.75 0.46 0.78
N ALA A 74 1.39 0.99 -0.39
CA ALA A 74 1.49 0.25 -1.64
C ALA A 74 2.95 -0.07 -1.98
N ALA A 75 3.86 0.88 -1.82
CA ALA A 75 5.30 0.67 -2.02
C ALA A 75 5.86 -0.35 -1.01
N ILE A 76 5.47 -0.26 0.27
CA ILE A 76 5.87 -1.21 1.30
C ILE A 76 5.36 -2.62 0.98
N LEU A 77 4.10 -2.77 0.55
CA LEU A 77 3.53 -4.06 0.16
C LEU A 77 4.27 -4.65 -1.06
N ALA A 78 4.62 -3.82 -2.04
CA ALA A 78 5.46 -4.26 -3.17
C ALA A 78 6.83 -4.75 -2.70
N ILE A 79 7.49 -4.05 -1.78
CA ILE A 79 8.75 -4.49 -1.16
C ILE A 79 8.57 -5.83 -0.46
N GLN A 80 7.49 -6.04 0.30
CA GLN A 80 7.21 -7.30 0.96
C GLN A 80 7.06 -8.46 -0.05
N MET A 81 6.35 -8.24 -1.16
CA MET A 81 6.22 -9.24 -2.23
C MET A 81 7.58 -9.59 -2.85
N LEU A 82 8.42 -8.60 -3.12
CA LEU A 82 9.75 -8.79 -3.68
C LEU A 82 10.71 -9.48 -2.71
N ALA A 83 10.60 -9.17 -1.42
CA ALA A 83 11.43 -9.72 -0.36
C ALA A 83 11.24 -11.24 -0.14
N LEU A 84 10.14 -11.82 -0.65
CA LEU A 84 9.94 -13.28 -0.61
C LEU A 84 11.01 -14.06 -1.40
N SER A 85 11.66 -13.41 -2.37
CA SER A 85 12.71 -14.00 -3.21
C SER A 85 14.02 -13.19 -3.21
N ASP A 86 14.16 -12.24 -2.29
CA ASP A 86 15.36 -11.38 -2.17
C ASP A 86 15.71 -11.19 -0.69
N GLU A 87 16.72 -11.91 -0.22
CA GLU A 87 17.14 -11.93 1.18
C GLU A 87 17.65 -10.56 1.66
N LYS A 88 18.40 -9.84 0.81
CA LYS A 88 18.89 -8.49 1.15
C LYS A 88 17.74 -7.50 1.34
N LEU A 89 16.72 -7.63 0.50
CA LEU A 89 15.52 -6.79 0.61
C LEU A 89 14.71 -7.14 1.86
N ALA A 90 14.64 -8.43 2.23
CA ALA A 90 13.99 -8.89 3.45
C ALA A 90 14.67 -8.33 4.71
N GLU A 91 16.01 -8.38 4.76
CA GLU A 91 16.80 -7.81 5.86
C GLU A 91 16.61 -6.29 5.97
N ALA A 92 16.67 -5.58 4.85
CA ALA A 92 16.47 -4.13 4.82
C ALA A 92 15.05 -3.75 5.30
N PHE A 93 14.04 -4.53 4.92
CA PHE A 93 12.68 -4.29 5.37
C PHE A 93 12.48 -4.59 6.85
N ALA A 94 13.12 -5.64 7.40
CA ALA A 94 13.11 -5.93 8.83
C ALA A 94 13.74 -4.77 9.63
N ALA A 95 14.86 -4.23 9.17
CA ALA A 95 15.52 -3.07 9.78
C ALA A 95 14.62 -1.80 9.74
N TYR A 96 13.92 -1.59 8.63
CA TYR A 96 12.93 -0.50 8.51
C TYR A 96 11.82 -0.62 9.56
N LYS A 97 11.24 -1.82 9.73
CA LYS A 97 10.19 -2.07 10.74
C LYS A 97 10.68 -1.84 12.17
N GLU A 98 11.90 -2.27 12.48
CA GLU A 98 12.49 -2.01 13.79
C GLU A 98 12.71 -0.50 14.03
N GLY A 99 13.08 0.25 12.99
CA GLY A 99 13.16 1.71 13.04
C GLY A 99 11.83 2.40 13.36
N LEU A 100 10.71 1.89 12.83
CA LEU A 100 9.37 2.40 13.17
C LEU A 100 9.04 2.17 14.64
N LYS A 101 9.35 0.96 15.16
CA LYS A 101 9.15 0.62 16.58
C LYS A 101 9.93 1.53 17.51
N LYS A 102 11.19 1.82 17.21
CA LYS A 102 12.03 2.74 17.99
C LYS A 102 11.45 4.16 18.06
N LYS A 103 10.85 4.65 16.97
CA LYS A 103 10.19 5.97 16.96
C LYS A 103 8.99 6.00 17.91
N ILE A 104 8.20 4.96 17.98
CA ILE A 104 7.03 4.88 18.88
C ILE A 104 7.48 4.81 20.33
N VAL A 105 8.50 4.01 20.63
CA VAL A 105 9.07 3.91 22.00
C VAL A 105 9.58 5.27 22.46
N LYS A 106 10.34 5.97 21.61
CA LYS A 106 10.85 7.32 21.92
C LYS A 106 9.70 8.31 22.17
N ALA A 107 8.68 8.33 21.32
CA ALA A 107 7.52 9.20 21.50
C ALA A 107 6.77 8.91 22.82
N ASN A 108 6.66 7.63 23.21
CA ASN A 108 6.07 7.24 24.49
C ASN A 108 6.91 7.69 25.70
N GLU A 109 8.24 7.66 25.58
CA GLU A 109 9.12 8.18 26.64
C GLU A 109 8.97 9.70 26.80
N GLU A 110 8.96 10.43 25.69
CA GLU A 110 8.73 11.88 25.69
C GLU A 110 7.34 12.24 26.28
N LEU A 111 6.32 11.42 26.00
CA LEU A 111 4.97 11.64 26.54
C LEU A 111 4.88 11.45 28.06
N LYS A 112 5.72 10.61 28.66
CA LYS A 112 5.77 10.41 30.13
C LYS A 112 6.25 11.65 30.87
N GLU A 113 7.01 12.53 30.23
CA GLU A 113 7.51 13.78 30.79
C GLU A 113 6.45 14.90 30.72
N VAL A 114 5.39 14.74 29.93
CA VAL A 114 4.33 15.73 29.81
C VAL A 114 3.42 15.67 31.03
N LYS A 115 3.38 16.76 31.80
CA LYS A 115 2.44 16.93 32.93
C LYS A 115 1.14 17.48 32.38
N PHE A 116 0.07 16.71 32.50
CA PHE A 116 -1.28 17.19 32.19
C PHE A 116 -1.87 17.93 33.39
N GLU A 117 -2.43 19.12 33.17
CA GLU A 117 -3.06 19.95 34.24
C GLU A 117 -4.35 19.31 34.78
N TYR A 118 -4.97 18.44 34.02
CA TYR A 118 -6.23 17.80 34.39
C TYR A 118 -6.03 16.27 34.55
N LYS A 119 -6.44 15.76 35.73
CA LYS A 119 -6.57 14.31 35.92
C LYS A 119 -7.83 13.86 35.22
N THR A 120 -7.69 13.07 34.17
CA THR A 120 -8.79 12.24 33.67
C THR A 120 -8.93 11.05 34.61
N ASN A 121 -10.08 10.97 35.30
CA ASN A 121 -10.43 9.80 36.13
C ASN A 121 -10.74 8.61 35.24
#